data_580ffcbd324e0b2c05d7e34ee741548c
#
_entry.id   580ffcbd324e0b2c05d7e34ee741548c
#
_cell.length_a   1.000
_cell.length_b   1.000
_cell.length_c   1.000
_cell.angle_alpha   90.00
_cell.angle_beta   90.00
_cell.angle_gamma   90.00
#
_symmetry.space_group_name_H-M   'P 1'
#
loop_
_entity.id
_entity.type
_entity.pdbx_description
1 polymer ?
#
loop_
_entity_poly.entity_id
_entity_poly.type
_entity_poly.pdbx_seq_one_letter_code
_entity_poly.pdbx_strand_id
1 'polypeptide(L)'
;MNSVFHALPTTIFEVMSSLSRQYDAINLGQGFPDDPGPQDVRQKAADHVLHGYNQYPSMLGLPELRQAISQHYQKIYESHFDPNSEILVTSGATEALAASLFALIEPGDEVIIFQPAYDAYAPLVRRAGGHPKFVSL
;
A
#
# COMPACT_ATOMS: atom_id res chain seq x y z
N MET A 1 -19.33 4.68 -14.21
CA MET A 1 -18.07 4.16 -13.61
C MET A 1 -16.92 4.55 -14.52
N ASN A 2 -15.73 4.82 -13.98
CA ASN A 2 -14.54 5.15 -14.77
C ASN A 2 -14.16 3.96 -15.70
N SER A 3 -13.86 4.24 -16.97
CA SER A 3 -13.61 3.21 -18.00
C SER A 3 -12.41 2.29 -17.66
N VAL A 4 -11.39 2.82 -16.96
CA VAL A 4 -10.22 2.04 -16.55
C VAL A 4 -10.62 0.92 -15.58
N PHE A 5 -11.51 1.22 -14.62
CA PHE A 5 -11.88 0.26 -13.58
C PHE A 5 -13.10 -0.59 -13.95
N HIS A 6 -13.91 -0.17 -14.89
CA HIS A 6 -15.10 -0.90 -15.32
C HIS A 6 -14.77 -2.28 -15.94
N ALA A 7 -13.65 -2.36 -16.64
CA ALA A 7 -13.23 -3.57 -17.35
C ALA A 7 -12.29 -4.47 -16.55
N LEU A 8 -11.98 -4.13 -15.30
CA LEU A 8 -11.09 -4.96 -14.48
C LEU A 8 -11.83 -6.22 -14.00
N PRO A 9 -11.22 -7.40 -14.14
CA PRO A 9 -11.75 -8.63 -13.55
C PRO A 9 -11.61 -8.58 -12.02
N THR A 10 -12.29 -9.51 -11.34
CA THR A 10 -12.01 -9.79 -9.92
C THR A 10 -10.53 -10.18 -9.77
N THR A 11 -9.87 -9.66 -8.75
CA THR A 11 -8.45 -9.95 -8.52
C THR A 11 -8.23 -11.42 -8.23
N ILE A 12 -7.07 -11.96 -8.63
CA ILE A 12 -6.72 -13.35 -8.34
C ILE A 12 -6.74 -13.65 -6.82
N PHE A 13 -6.40 -12.66 -6.01
CA PHE A 13 -6.45 -12.77 -4.54
C PHE A 13 -7.85 -13.07 -4.03
N GLU A 14 -8.87 -12.33 -4.50
CA GLU A 14 -10.26 -12.57 -4.12
C GLU A 14 -10.78 -13.89 -4.68
N VAL A 15 -10.42 -14.24 -5.91
CA VAL A 15 -10.79 -15.53 -6.50
C VAL A 15 -10.25 -16.69 -5.65
N MET A 16 -8.96 -16.67 -5.29
CA MET A 16 -8.34 -17.72 -4.48
C MET A 16 -8.91 -17.76 -3.05
N SER A 17 -9.13 -16.61 -2.44
CA SER A 17 -9.76 -16.54 -1.11
C SER A 17 -11.21 -17.06 -1.12
N SER A 18 -11.96 -16.77 -2.17
CA SER A 18 -13.33 -17.29 -2.33
C SER A 18 -13.36 -18.80 -2.51
N LEU A 19 -12.46 -19.35 -3.34
CA LEU A 19 -12.34 -20.80 -3.52
C LEU A 19 -11.92 -21.51 -2.23
N SER A 20 -10.96 -20.94 -1.49
CA SER A 20 -10.56 -21.46 -0.17
C SER A 20 -11.75 -21.57 0.78
N ARG A 21 -12.55 -20.51 0.91
CA ARG A 21 -13.76 -20.51 1.73
C ARG A 21 -14.81 -21.51 1.24
N GLN A 22 -15.01 -21.58 -0.08
CA GLN A 22 -16.02 -22.46 -0.70
C GLN A 22 -15.71 -23.95 -0.47
N TYR A 23 -14.46 -24.34 -0.53
CA TYR A 23 -14.02 -25.74 -0.43
C TYR A 23 -13.41 -26.10 0.93
N ASP A 24 -13.46 -25.18 1.90
CA ASP A 24 -12.80 -25.34 3.21
C ASP A 24 -11.34 -25.77 3.07
N ALA A 25 -10.64 -25.15 2.14
CA ALA A 25 -9.27 -25.49 1.77
C ALA A 25 -8.26 -24.51 2.33
N ILE A 26 -7.01 -24.97 2.53
CA ILE A 26 -5.91 -24.10 2.92
C ILE A 26 -5.59 -23.15 1.76
N ASN A 27 -5.62 -21.83 2.05
CA ASN A 27 -5.30 -20.83 1.05
C ASN A 27 -3.77 -20.66 0.89
N LEU A 28 -3.22 -21.30 -0.13
CA LEU A 28 -1.81 -21.11 -0.52
C LEU A 28 -1.64 -20.05 -1.61
N GLY A 29 -2.72 -19.40 -2.05
CA GLY A 29 -2.69 -18.36 -3.09
C GLY A 29 -2.35 -16.96 -2.54
N GLN A 30 -2.31 -16.79 -1.22
CA GLN A 30 -1.92 -15.55 -0.56
C GLN A 30 -0.97 -15.84 0.59
N GLY A 31 0.04 -14.99 0.73
CA GLY A 31 0.98 -15.05 1.84
C GLY A 31 0.53 -14.11 2.97
N PHE A 32 -0.37 -14.56 3.82
CA PHE A 32 -0.66 -13.85 5.06
C PHE A 32 -0.46 -14.79 6.26
N PRO A 33 0.12 -14.29 7.36
CA PRO A 33 0.41 -15.10 8.52
C PRO A 33 -0.86 -15.49 9.29
N ASP A 34 -0.88 -16.71 9.83
CA ASP A 34 -1.91 -17.16 10.77
C ASP A 34 -1.67 -16.65 12.20
N ASP A 35 -0.47 -16.13 12.46
CA ASP A 35 -0.08 -15.55 13.73
C ASP A 35 -0.76 -14.20 13.95
N PRO A 36 -1.35 -13.95 15.14
CA PRO A 36 -2.02 -12.69 15.44
C PRO A 36 -1.06 -11.48 15.60
N GLY A 37 0.23 -11.70 15.49
CA GLY A 37 1.29 -10.70 15.69
C GLY A 37 1.71 -10.47 17.15
N PRO A 38 2.78 -9.70 17.39
CA PRO A 38 3.34 -9.48 18.71
C PRO A 38 2.31 -8.92 19.70
N GLN A 39 2.23 -9.52 20.88
CA GLN A 39 1.21 -9.19 21.88
C GLN A 39 1.35 -7.74 22.37
N ASP A 40 2.56 -7.24 22.55
CA ASP A 40 2.83 -5.88 23.02
C ASP A 40 2.36 -4.82 21.99
N VAL A 41 2.50 -5.10 20.69
CA VAL A 41 2.00 -4.22 19.61
C VAL A 41 0.49 -4.19 19.63
N ARG A 42 -0.16 -5.34 19.73
CA ARG A 42 -1.62 -5.45 19.80
C ARG A 42 -2.18 -4.76 21.04
N GLN A 43 -1.53 -4.92 22.20
CA GLN A 43 -1.94 -4.24 23.42
C GLN A 43 -1.83 -2.73 23.28
N LYS A 44 -0.70 -2.23 22.78
CA LYS A 44 -0.55 -0.79 22.51
C LYS A 44 -1.61 -0.24 21.56
N ALA A 45 -1.95 -0.98 20.50
CA ALA A 45 -3.02 -0.57 19.59
C ALA A 45 -4.38 -0.46 20.32
N ALA A 46 -4.73 -1.45 21.15
CA ALA A 46 -5.95 -1.43 21.96
C ALA A 46 -5.97 -0.24 22.94
N ASP A 47 -4.87 0.01 23.62
CA ASP A 47 -4.73 1.13 24.55
C ASP A 47 -4.89 2.49 23.86
N HIS A 48 -4.33 2.63 22.65
CA HIS A 48 -4.51 3.85 21.85
C HIS A 48 -5.94 4.04 21.35
N VAL A 49 -6.64 2.97 21.00
CA VAL A 49 -8.07 3.05 20.64
C VAL A 49 -8.91 3.52 21.82
N LEU A 50 -8.61 3.04 23.03
CA LEU A 50 -9.41 3.35 24.24
C LEU A 50 -9.03 4.70 24.87
N HIS A 51 -7.77 5.08 24.87
CA HIS A 51 -7.23 6.18 25.67
C HIS A 51 -6.42 7.19 24.86
N GLY A 52 -6.15 6.91 23.58
CA GLY A 52 -5.38 7.78 22.70
C GLY A 52 -6.22 8.91 22.09
N TYR A 53 -5.54 9.77 21.36
CA TYR A 53 -6.17 10.86 20.62
C TYR A 53 -6.74 10.35 19.30
N ASN A 54 -8.06 10.13 19.26
CA ASN A 54 -8.78 9.56 18.11
C ASN A 54 -9.45 10.63 17.25
N GLN A 55 -8.74 11.74 16.98
CA GLN A 55 -9.20 12.83 16.14
C GLN A 55 -8.30 12.97 14.90
N TYR A 56 -8.57 13.99 14.09
CA TYR A 56 -7.84 14.24 12.85
C TYR A 56 -6.35 14.45 13.08
N PRO A 57 -5.46 13.62 12.52
CA PRO A 57 -4.03 13.88 12.55
C PRO A 57 -3.65 14.99 11.56
N SER A 58 -2.38 15.39 11.58
CA SER A 58 -1.78 16.17 10.50
C SER A 58 -1.96 15.44 9.15
N MET A 59 -2.14 16.20 8.05
CA MET A 59 -2.30 15.66 6.70
C MET A 59 -1.11 14.78 6.26
N LEU A 60 0.08 15.04 6.79
CA LEU A 60 1.28 14.20 6.54
C LEU A 60 1.36 12.96 7.46
N GLY A 61 0.46 12.83 8.42
CA GLY A 61 0.52 11.84 9.48
C GLY A 61 1.06 12.42 10.81
N LEU A 62 0.96 11.66 11.88
CA LEU A 62 1.43 12.08 13.20
C LEU A 62 2.93 12.39 13.17
N PRO A 63 3.36 13.55 13.73
CA PRO A 63 4.79 13.92 13.74
C PRO A 63 5.67 12.86 14.42
N GLU A 64 5.20 12.26 15.50
CA GLU A 64 5.90 11.23 16.24
C GLU A 64 6.14 9.97 15.38
N LEU A 65 5.14 9.58 14.58
CA LEU A 65 5.27 8.45 13.64
C LEU A 65 6.28 8.77 12.54
N ARG A 66 6.22 9.96 11.95
CA ARG A 66 7.17 10.39 10.91
C ARG A 66 8.59 10.46 11.43
N GLN A 67 8.77 10.95 12.67
CA GLN A 67 10.08 10.94 13.34
C GLN A 67 10.59 9.52 13.57
N ALA A 68 9.74 8.61 14.01
CA ALA A 68 10.11 7.19 14.21
C ALA A 68 10.49 6.51 12.88
N ILE A 69 9.77 6.81 11.79
CA ILE A 69 10.10 6.32 10.44
C ILE A 69 11.48 6.83 10.01
N SER A 70 11.75 8.12 10.15
CA SER A 70 13.06 8.73 9.82
C SER A 70 14.20 8.04 10.57
N GLN A 71 14.05 7.88 11.89
CA GLN A 71 15.03 7.19 12.73
C GLN A 71 15.23 5.73 12.34
N HIS A 72 14.16 5.02 11.99
CA HIS A 72 14.22 3.64 11.53
C HIS A 72 15.04 3.52 10.24
N TYR A 73 14.75 4.36 9.24
CA TYR A 73 15.47 4.36 7.97
C TYR A 73 16.94 4.72 8.14
N GLN A 74 17.24 5.70 8.99
CA GLN A 74 18.64 6.02 9.33
C GLN A 74 19.37 4.84 9.95
N LYS A 75 18.72 4.13 10.89
CA LYS A 75 19.35 3.01 11.62
C LYS A 75 19.56 1.77 10.76
N ILE A 76 18.62 1.44 9.87
CA ILE A 76 18.62 0.17 9.12
C ILE A 76 19.25 0.32 7.73
N TYR A 77 19.01 1.48 7.07
CA TYR A 77 19.39 1.70 5.68
C TYR A 77 20.43 2.82 5.51
N GLU A 78 20.89 3.43 6.60
CA GLU A 78 21.79 4.58 6.59
C GLU A 78 21.26 5.75 5.73
N SER A 79 19.94 5.82 5.56
CA SER A 79 19.25 6.83 4.75
C SER A 79 18.61 7.89 5.64
N HIS A 80 18.79 9.15 5.28
CA HIS A 80 18.26 10.28 6.01
C HIS A 80 17.07 10.88 5.28
N PHE A 81 15.95 11.00 5.96
CA PHE A 81 14.75 11.69 5.48
C PHE A 81 14.30 12.73 6.52
N ASP A 82 14.02 13.94 6.06
CA ASP A 82 13.41 14.95 6.92
C ASP A 82 11.96 14.57 7.24
N PRO A 83 11.63 14.32 8.53
CA PRO A 83 10.29 13.91 8.91
C PRO A 83 9.22 14.99 8.64
N ASN A 84 9.63 16.24 8.39
CA ASN A 84 8.68 17.34 8.16
C ASN A 84 8.33 17.56 6.69
N SER A 85 9.18 17.12 5.77
CA SER A 85 9.03 17.40 4.34
C SER A 85 9.13 16.18 3.42
N GLU A 86 9.74 15.07 3.87
CA GLU A 86 10.03 13.94 3.01
C GLU A 86 9.29 12.64 3.41
N ILE A 87 8.41 12.70 4.43
CA ILE A 87 7.63 11.55 4.90
C ILE A 87 6.15 11.89 4.91
N LEU A 88 5.38 11.08 4.16
CA LEU A 88 3.91 11.09 4.14
C LEU A 88 3.39 9.72 4.58
N VAL A 89 2.52 9.70 5.58
CA VAL A 89 1.82 8.49 6.03
C VAL A 89 0.51 8.34 5.27
N THR A 90 0.31 7.18 4.67
CA THR A 90 -0.86 6.87 3.85
C THR A 90 -1.66 5.70 4.43
N SER A 91 -2.90 5.52 3.97
CA SER A 91 -3.72 4.35 4.29
C SER A 91 -3.29 3.14 3.45
N GLY A 92 -2.15 2.57 3.82
CA GLY A 92 -1.51 1.45 3.15
C GLY A 92 -0.69 1.86 1.91
N ALA A 93 0.07 0.88 1.40
CA ALA A 93 0.97 1.07 0.27
C ALA A 93 0.21 1.37 -1.05
N THR A 94 -1.03 0.91 -1.20
CA THR A 94 -1.82 1.17 -2.40
C THR A 94 -2.18 2.65 -2.54
N GLU A 95 -2.49 3.34 -1.44
CA GLU A 95 -2.69 4.79 -1.46
C GLU A 95 -1.39 5.53 -1.76
N ALA A 96 -0.27 5.11 -1.16
CA ALA A 96 1.05 5.68 -1.46
C ALA A 96 1.40 5.57 -2.94
N LEU A 97 1.18 4.41 -3.55
CA LEU A 97 1.38 4.19 -4.98
C LEU A 97 0.47 5.07 -5.83
N ALA A 98 -0.82 5.11 -5.50
CA ALA A 98 -1.79 5.93 -6.25
C ALA A 98 -1.42 7.42 -6.17
N ALA A 99 -1.11 7.93 -4.97
CA ALA A 99 -0.72 9.31 -4.77
C ALA A 99 0.57 9.67 -5.53
N SER A 100 1.58 8.78 -5.47
CA SER A 100 2.84 8.98 -6.18
C SER A 100 2.66 9.00 -7.69
N LEU A 101 1.90 8.04 -8.25
CA LEU A 101 1.65 7.96 -9.68
C LEU A 101 0.83 9.16 -10.18
N PHE A 102 -0.17 9.61 -9.42
CA PHE A 102 -0.97 10.79 -9.77
C PHE A 102 -0.18 12.10 -9.67
N ALA A 103 0.85 12.15 -8.81
CA ALA A 103 1.71 13.32 -8.70
C ALA A 103 2.80 13.40 -9.76
N LEU A 104 3.22 12.25 -10.33
CA LEU A 104 4.39 12.16 -11.20
C LEU A 104 4.04 11.97 -12.69
N ILE A 105 2.87 11.36 -13.00
CA ILE A 105 2.51 10.97 -14.36
C ILE A 105 1.66 12.06 -14.99
N GLU A 106 2.09 12.52 -16.16
CA GLU A 106 1.29 13.35 -17.07
C GLU A 106 0.61 12.50 -18.15
N PRO A 107 -0.50 13.00 -18.76
CA PRO A 107 -1.17 12.28 -19.83
C PRO A 107 -0.22 12.00 -21.01
N GLY A 108 -0.09 10.72 -21.36
CA GLY A 108 0.77 10.25 -22.44
C GLY A 108 2.13 9.70 -22.02
N ASP A 109 2.52 9.86 -20.76
CA ASP A 109 3.77 9.28 -20.24
C ASP A 109 3.81 7.76 -20.33
N GLU A 110 4.97 7.22 -20.62
CA GLU A 110 5.21 5.78 -20.63
C GLU A 110 5.82 5.33 -19.30
N VAL A 111 5.23 4.31 -18.69
CA VAL A 111 5.66 3.77 -17.39
C VAL A 111 6.03 2.31 -17.52
N ILE A 112 7.29 1.97 -17.23
CA ILE A 112 7.78 0.60 -17.25
C ILE A 112 7.25 -0.16 -16.03
N ILE A 113 6.66 -1.33 -16.27
CA ILE A 113 6.19 -2.26 -15.24
C ILE A 113 6.82 -3.62 -15.49
N PHE A 114 7.61 -4.10 -14.54
CA PHE A 114 8.18 -5.45 -14.59
C PHE A 114 7.11 -6.50 -14.33
N GLN A 115 7.11 -7.59 -15.11
CA GLN A 115 6.19 -8.71 -14.95
C GLN A 115 6.91 -9.98 -14.49
N PRO A 116 6.29 -10.78 -13.57
CA PRO A 116 4.94 -10.63 -12.98
C PRO A 116 4.84 -9.42 -12.05
N ALA A 117 3.68 -8.74 -12.06
CA ALA A 117 3.46 -7.49 -11.34
C ALA A 117 2.20 -7.56 -10.46
N TYR A 118 2.18 -6.74 -9.43
CA TYR A 118 0.97 -6.52 -8.64
C TYR A 118 -0.13 -5.89 -9.50
N ASP A 119 -1.34 -6.38 -9.36
CA ASP A 119 -2.48 -6.06 -10.21
C ASP A 119 -2.94 -4.60 -10.18
N ALA A 120 -2.58 -3.85 -9.14
CA ALA A 120 -2.91 -2.43 -9.03
C ALA A 120 -2.03 -1.50 -9.90
N TYR A 121 -0.82 -1.90 -10.30
CA TYR A 121 0.11 -0.99 -10.96
C TYR A 121 -0.41 -0.47 -12.30
N ALA A 122 -0.77 -1.36 -13.20
CA ALA A 122 -1.21 -0.96 -14.54
C ALA A 122 -2.53 -0.14 -14.54
N PRO A 123 -3.55 -0.49 -13.74
CA PRO A 123 -4.74 0.34 -13.61
C PRO A 123 -4.45 1.75 -13.07
N LEU A 124 -3.57 1.88 -12.08
CA LEU A 124 -3.20 3.18 -11.52
C LEU A 124 -2.46 4.05 -12.53
N VAL A 125 -1.51 3.49 -13.27
CA VAL A 125 -0.82 4.18 -14.37
C VAL A 125 -1.81 4.69 -15.42
N ARG A 126 -2.72 3.83 -15.90
CA ARG A 126 -3.76 4.23 -16.85
C ARG A 126 -4.70 5.29 -16.27
N ARG A 127 -5.01 5.19 -14.98
CA ARG A 127 -5.88 6.17 -14.31
C ARG A 127 -5.21 7.53 -14.18
N ALA A 128 -3.89 7.56 -14.02
CA ALA A 128 -3.09 8.79 -14.04
C ALA A 128 -2.94 9.39 -15.45
N GLY A 129 -3.33 8.67 -16.51
CA GLY A 129 -3.20 9.11 -17.90
C GLY A 129 -1.98 8.54 -18.63
N GLY A 130 -1.19 7.72 -17.95
CA GLY A 130 0.00 7.09 -18.52
C GLY A 130 -0.26 5.80 -19.29
N HIS A 131 0.75 5.36 -20.03
CA HIS A 131 0.77 4.13 -20.83
C HIS A 131 1.72 3.10 -20.20
N PRO A 132 1.20 2.01 -19.59
CA PRO A 132 2.05 0.97 -19.04
C PRO A 132 2.81 0.22 -20.17
N LYS A 133 4.12 0.08 -20.00
CA LYS A 133 5.02 -0.72 -20.84
C LYS A 133 5.51 -1.91 -20.03
N PHE A 134 5.12 -3.09 -20.42
CA PHE A 134 5.47 -4.31 -19.69
C PHE A 134 6.81 -4.87 -20.12
N VAL A 135 7.63 -5.24 -19.16
CA VAL A 135 8.92 -5.90 -19.35
C VAL A 135 8.92 -7.19 -18.53
N SER A 136 9.15 -8.31 -19.17
CA SER A 136 9.29 -9.61 -18.48
C SER A 136 10.64 -9.69 -17.79
N LEU A 137 10.65 -10.22 -16.55
CA LEU A 137 11.86 -10.55 -15.78
C LEU A 137 12.38 -11.92 -16.21
#